data_09de19f2921dd3f523913bf5ac2cf102
#
_entry.id   09de19f2921dd3f523913bf5ac2cf102
#
_cell.length_a   1.000
_cell.length_b   1.000
_cell.length_c   1.000
_cell.angle_alpha   90.00
_cell.angle_beta   90.00
_cell.angle_gamma   90.00
#
_symmetry.space_group_name_H-M   'P 1'
#
loop_
_entity.id
_entity.type
_entity.pdbx_description
1 polymer ?
#
loop_
_entity_poly.entity_id
_entity_poly.type
_entity_poly.pdbx_seq_one_letter_code
_entity_poly.pdbx_strand_id
1 'polypeptide(L)'
;MKHKNNLQRSYFSYALYSVFFTALLFVIFGYNGWGPPAQNEQAIGEISRWCERVSGGFFREPVNTLGNLGFVVTGLYMFYKLSKDATTSKGIMMFSSSSLALLYASASTFLGPGSMAMHGTHTKFGAWLDNVSMVTYIL
;
A
#
# COMPACT_ATOMS: atom_id res chain seq x y z
N MET A 1 11.69 -24.48 17.21
CA MET A 1 10.33 -23.92 17.07
C MET A 1 10.19 -22.49 17.61
N LYS A 2 10.68 -22.13 18.80
CA LYS A 2 10.56 -20.76 19.34
C LYS A 2 11.15 -19.65 18.45
N HIS A 3 12.28 -19.90 17.77
CA HIS A 3 12.95 -18.91 16.93
C HIS A 3 12.12 -18.49 15.71
N LYS A 4 11.43 -19.45 15.07
CA LYS A 4 10.58 -19.19 13.88
C LYS A 4 9.33 -18.36 14.23
N ASN A 5 8.78 -18.57 15.43
CA ASN A 5 7.61 -17.81 15.92
C ASN A 5 7.96 -16.35 16.21
N ASN A 6 9.16 -16.07 16.72
CA ASN A 6 9.61 -14.70 16.98
C ASN A 6 9.83 -13.95 15.65
N LEU A 7 10.37 -14.60 14.62
CA LEU A 7 10.63 -14.01 13.33
C LEU A 7 9.32 -13.58 12.62
N GLN A 8 8.28 -14.42 12.65
CA GLN A 8 7.01 -14.11 12.01
C GLN A 8 6.22 -13.01 12.73
N ARG A 9 6.32 -12.92 14.05
CA ARG A 9 5.78 -11.78 14.82
C ARG A 9 6.50 -10.48 14.44
N SER A 10 7.80 -10.54 14.22
CA SER A 10 8.58 -9.39 13.78
C SER A 10 8.14 -8.88 12.41
N TYR A 11 7.77 -9.75 11.44
CA TYR A 11 7.31 -9.31 10.12
C TYR A 11 6.03 -8.48 10.17
N PHE A 12 5.05 -8.84 11.02
CA PHE A 12 3.86 -8.02 11.22
C PHE A 12 4.22 -6.63 11.77
N SER A 13 5.11 -6.57 12.76
CA SER A 13 5.55 -5.30 13.33
C SER A 13 6.30 -4.46 12.31
N TYR A 14 7.17 -5.05 11.49
CA TYR A 14 7.88 -4.33 10.42
C TYR A 14 6.91 -3.80 9.36
N ALA A 15 5.92 -4.59 8.95
CA ALA A 15 4.88 -4.15 8.02
C ALA A 15 4.08 -2.98 8.60
N LEU A 16 3.70 -3.05 9.87
CA LEU A 16 2.98 -1.98 10.55
C LEU A 16 3.82 -0.69 10.64
N TYR A 17 5.10 -0.80 11.00
CA TYR A 17 6.01 0.36 11.05
C TYR A 17 6.24 0.96 9.67
N SER A 18 6.38 0.14 8.63
CA SER A 18 6.54 0.64 7.25
C SER A 18 5.31 1.39 6.76
N VAL A 19 4.11 0.89 7.04
CA VAL A 19 2.85 1.57 6.72
C VAL A 19 2.74 2.89 7.48
N PHE A 20 3.05 2.89 8.78
CA PHE A 20 3.01 4.11 9.57
C PHE A 20 4.03 5.15 9.09
N PHE A 21 5.24 4.71 8.77
CA PHE A 21 6.28 5.59 8.20
C PHE A 21 5.85 6.18 6.85
N THR A 22 5.25 5.36 5.98
CA THR A 22 4.73 5.83 4.70
C THR A 22 3.59 6.83 4.88
N ALA A 23 2.66 6.58 5.80
CA ALA A 23 1.59 7.51 6.13
C ALA A 23 2.14 8.84 6.65
N LEU A 24 3.18 8.80 7.49
CA LEU A 24 3.87 10.00 7.98
C LEU A 24 4.49 10.80 6.83
N LEU A 25 5.15 10.13 5.87
CA LEU A 25 5.68 10.78 4.68
C LEU A 25 4.57 11.43 3.86
N PHE A 26 3.43 10.76 3.66
CA PHE A 26 2.27 11.34 2.99
C PHE A 26 1.79 12.62 3.68
N VAL A 27 1.72 12.64 5.00
CA VAL A 27 1.33 13.83 5.75
C VAL A 27 2.35 14.97 5.58
N ILE A 28 3.63 14.67 5.73
CA ILE A 28 4.69 15.68 5.62
C ILE A 28 4.73 16.29 4.22
N PHE A 29 4.76 15.46 3.18
CA PHE A 29 4.83 15.94 1.80
C PHE A 29 3.52 16.60 1.36
N GLY A 30 2.37 16.05 1.75
CA GLY A 30 1.08 16.64 1.43
C GLY A 30 0.85 18.01 2.06
N TYR A 31 1.36 18.20 3.28
CA TYR A 31 1.30 19.50 3.95
C TYR A 31 2.14 20.58 3.24
N ASN A 32 3.27 20.18 2.64
CA ASN A 32 4.13 21.08 1.87
C ASN A 32 3.69 21.24 0.40
N GLY A 33 2.65 20.51 -0.01
CA GLY A 33 2.17 20.43 -1.40
C GLY A 33 2.95 19.42 -2.25
N TRP A 34 2.24 18.73 -3.12
CA TRP A 34 2.79 17.62 -3.92
C TRP A 34 3.69 18.04 -5.10
N GLY A 35 3.87 19.34 -5.30
CA GLY A 35 4.57 19.85 -6.47
C GLY A 35 3.71 19.83 -7.75
N PRO A 36 4.31 20.07 -8.94
CA PRO A 36 3.56 20.14 -10.18
C PRO A 36 3.07 18.75 -10.60
N PRO A 37 1.83 18.65 -11.12
CA PRO A 37 1.32 17.41 -11.69
C PRO A 37 2.14 17.01 -12.93
N ALA A 38 2.05 15.73 -13.33
CA ALA A 38 2.64 15.26 -14.56
C ALA A 38 1.91 15.91 -15.77
N GLN A 39 2.62 16.02 -16.90
CA GLN A 39 2.14 16.79 -18.07
C GLN A 39 0.80 16.33 -18.65
N ASN A 40 0.41 15.07 -18.42
CA ASN A 40 -0.81 14.48 -18.98
C ASN A 40 -1.93 14.34 -17.94
N GLU A 41 -1.78 14.98 -16.77
CA GLU A 41 -2.81 14.92 -15.74
C GLU A 41 -3.83 16.06 -15.90
N GLN A 42 -5.07 15.77 -15.52
CA GLN A 42 -6.18 16.70 -15.61
C GLN A 42 -6.02 17.85 -14.62
N ALA A 43 -6.53 19.02 -14.99
CA ALA A 43 -6.50 20.20 -14.14
C ALA A 43 -7.49 20.07 -12.95
N ILE A 44 -7.27 20.90 -11.92
CA ILE A 44 -8.19 20.98 -10.78
C ILE A 44 -9.60 21.34 -11.28
N GLY A 45 -10.59 20.57 -10.84
CA GLY A 45 -12.00 20.72 -11.23
C GLY A 45 -12.43 19.85 -12.41
N GLU A 46 -11.51 19.32 -13.20
CA GLU A 46 -11.80 18.38 -14.28
C GLU A 46 -12.05 16.95 -13.73
N ILE A 47 -12.70 16.13 -14.56
CA ILE A 47 -12.85 14.70 -14.27
C ILE A 47 -11.58 13.98 -14.72
N SER A 48 -10.95 13.27 -13.81
CA SER A 48 -9.77 12.47 -14.11
C SER A 48 -10.12 11.24 -14.97
N ARG A 49 -9.08 10.61 -15.53
CA ARG A 49 -9.24 9.35 -16.30
C ARG A 49 -9.74 8.18 -15.42
N TRP A 50 -9.72 8.33 -14.11
CA TRP A 50 -10.27 7.37 -13.14
C TRP A 50 -11.63 7.79 -12.58
N CYS A 51 -12.34 8.66 -13.30
CA CYS A 51 -13.72 9.07 -13.02
C CYS A 51 -13.95 9.84 -11.72
N GLU A 52 -12.91 10.40 -11.12
CA GLU A 52 -13.02 11.29 -9.96
C GLU A 52 -12.69 12.73 -10.35
N ARG A 53 -13.37 13.70 -9.74
CA ARG A 53 -13.07 15.12 -9.93
C ARG A 53 -11.78 15.50 -9.23
N VAL A 54 -10.82 16.05 -9.98
CA VAL A 54 -9.53 16.48 -9.44
C VAL A 54 -9.71 17.60 -8.42
N SER A 55 -9.29 17.35 -7.18
CA SER A 55 -9.37 18.28 -6.06
C SER A 55 -8.13 19.18 -5.97
N GLY A 56 -8.33 20.42 -5.51
CA GLY A 56 -7.22 21.29 -5.08
C GLY A 56 -6.78 21.06 -3.63
N GLY A 57 -7.40 20.10 -2.92
CA GLY A 57 -7.11 19.79 -1.52
C GLY A 57 -5.86 18.96 -1.29
N PHE A 58 -5.79 18.33 -0.10
CA PHE A 58 -4.66 17.51 0.33
C PHE A 58 -4.37 16.34 -0.62
N PHE A 59 -5.40 15.67 -1.14
CA PHE A 59 -5.28 14.67 -2.19
C PHE A 59 -5.94 15.17 -3.49
N ARG A 60 -5.33 14.86 -4.62
CA ARG A 60 -5.89 15.19 -5.95
C ARG A 60 -7.16 14.41 -6.24
N GLU A 61 -7.19 13.13 -5.90
CA GLU A 61 -8.34 12.23 -6.01
C GLU A 61 -8.58 11.58 -4.64
N PRO A 62 -9.29 12.24 -3.71
CA PRO A 62 -9.43 11.75 -2.34
C PRO A 62 -10.11 10.39 -2.22
N VAL A 63 -11.13 10.09 -3.01
CA VAL A 63 -11.85 8.81 -2.94
C VAL A 63 -10.98 7.67 -3.46
N ASN A 64 -10.37 7.85 -4.64
CA ASN A 64 -9.44 6.88 -5.20
C ASN A 64 -8.22 6.68 -4.29
N THR A 65 -7.68 7.76 -3.73
CA THR A 65 -6.55 7.68 -2.79
C THR A 65 -6.91 6.86 -1.55
N LEU A 66 -8.00 7.20 -0.88
CA LEU A 66 -8.41 6.53 0.37
C LEU A 66 -8.93 5.10 0.12
N GLY A 67 -9.53 4.84 -1.05
CA GLY A 67 -9.96 3.50 -1.45
C GLY A 67 -8.80 2.49 -1.46
N ASN A 68 -7.60 2.94 -1.81
CA ASN A 68 -6.40 2.10 -1.81
C ASN A 68 -5.92 1.67 -0.42
N LEU A 69 -6.43 2.27 0.66
CA LEU A 69 -6.21 1.76 2.03
C LEU A 69 -6.75 0.34 2.21
N GLY A 70 -7.70 -0.09 1.39
CA GLY A 70 -8.19 -1.48 1.39
C GLY A 70 -7.06 -2.49 1.17
N PHE A 71 -6.11 -2.21 0.29
CA PHE A 71 -4.93 -3.06 0.06
C PHE A 71 -3.99 -3.09 1.27
N VAL A 72 -3.80 -1.94 1.92
CA VAL A 72 -3.00 -1.84 3.17
C VAL A 72 -3.62 -2.70 4.26
N VAL A 73 -4.92 -2.55 4.49
CA VAL A 73 -5.66 -3.30 5.53
C VAL A 73 -5.59 -4.80 5.24
N THR A 74 -5.83 -5.19 3.99
CA THR A 74 -5.78 -6.61 3.57
C THR A 74 -4.38 -7.19 3.76
N GLY A 75 -3.35 -6.49 3.32
CA GLY A 75 -1.96 -6.92 3.48
C GLY A 75 -1.54 -7.04 4.94
N LEU A 76 -1.87 -6.05 5.78
CA LEU A 76 -1.60 -6.11 7.22
C LEU A 76 -2.38 -7.25 7.90
N TYR A 77 -3.62 -7.50 7.49
CA TYR A 77 -4.40 -8.63 7.99
C TYR A 77 -3.74 -9.98 7.63
N MET A 78 -3.19 -10.11 6.43
CA MET A 78 -2.42 -11.30 6.03
C MET A 78 -1.18 -11.47 6.90
N PHE A 79 -0.39 -10.43 7.15
CA PHE A 79 0.74 -10.46 8.07
C PHE A 79 0.32 -10.86 9.49
N TYR A 80 -0.80 -10.33 9.96
CA TYR A 80 -1.35 -10.70 11.27
C TYR A 80 -1.69 -12.19 11.32
N LYS A 81 -2.38 -12.72 10.30
CA LYS A 81 -2.68 -14.15 10.21
C LYS A 81 -1.41 -15.00 10.18
N LEU A 82 -0.45 -14.66 9.33
CA LEU A 82 0.84 -15.36 9.26
C LEU A 82 1.56 -15.37 10.62
N SER A 83 1.47 -14.27 11.38
CA SER A 83 2.06 -14.20 12.73
C SER A 83 1.37 -15.11 13.73
N LYS A 84 0.07 -15.38 13.58
CA LYS A 84 -0.72 -16.27 14.45
C LYS A 84 -0.55 -17.73 14.06
N ASP A 85 -0.61 -18.05 12.76
CA ASP A 85 -0.56 -19.43 12.25
C ASP A 85 0.81 -20.08 12.49
N ALA A 86 1.86 -19.28 12.68
CA ALA A 86 3.16 -19.77 13.12
C ALA A 86 3.13 -20.49 14.48
N THR A 87 2.10 -20.24 15.29
CA THR A 87 1.91 -20.86 16.60
C THR A 87 1.06 -22.13 16.55
N THR A 88 0.34 -22.36 15.46
CA THR A 88 -0.61 -23.47 15.30
C THR A 88 -0.03 -24.52 14.35
N SER A 89 0.27 -25.70 14.85
CA SER A 89 0.91 -26.81 14.12
C SER A 89 0.03 -27.44 13.02
N LYS A 90 -1.20 -26.99 12.84
CA LYS A 90 -2.11 -27.47 11.80
C LYS A 90 -2.10 -26.45 10.65
N GLY A 91 -1.19 -26.67 9.69
CA GLY A 91 -1.11 -25.85 8.49
C GLY A 91 -2.44 -25.87 7.72
N ILE A 92 -3.08 -24.69 7.61
CA ILE A 92 -4.17 -24.49 6.68
C ILE A 92 -3.56 -24.55 5.28
N MET A 93 -4.14 -25.37 4.41
CA MET A 93 -3.63 -25.72 3.08
C MET A 93 -3.28 -24.53 2.18
N MET A 94 -3.88 -23.36 2.44
CA MET A 94 -3.64 -22.10 1.72
C MET A 94 -2.27 -21.46 2.01
N PHE A 95 -1.60 -21.85 3.10
CA PHE A 95 -0.32 -21.30 3.54
C PHE A 95 0.78 -22.36 3.64
N SER A 96 0.71 -23.41 2.83
CA SER A 96 1.74 -24.46 2.81
C SER A 96 3.13 -23.91 2.48
N SER A 97 3.21 -22.78 1.75
CA SER A 97 4.44 -22.03 1.50
C SER A 97 4.42 -20.67 2.22
N SER A 98 5.00 -20.62 3.40
CA SER A 98 5.14 -19.40 4.21
C SER A 98 5.80 -18.25 3.45
N SER A 99 6.73 -18.55 2.54
CA SER A 99 7.46 -17.55 1.75
C SER A 99 6.57 -16.89 0.70
N LEU A 100 5.74 -17.65 -0.02
CA LEU A 100 4.81 -17.09 -1.00
C LEU A 100 3.73 -16.24 -0.34
N ALA A 101 3.19 -16.71 0.79
CA ALA A 101 2.21 -15.95 1.55
C ALA A 101 2.80 -14.62 2.08
N LEU A 102 4.06 -14.64 2.54
CA LEU A 102 4.77 -13.45 2.97
C LEU A 102 5.01 -12.47 1.80
N LEU A 103 5.42 -12.98 0.64
CA LEU A 103 5.62 -12.19 -0.56
C LEU A 103 4.31 -11.51 -0.99
N TYR A 104 3.22 -12.27 -1.04
CA TYR A 104 1.92 -11.74 -1.43
C TYR A 104 1.36 -10.72 -0.42
N ALA A 105 1.53 -10.96 0.88
CA ALA A 105 1.19 -9.98 1.92
C ALA A 105 1.99 -8.68 1.76
N SER A 106 3.28 -8.79 1.42
CA SER A 106 4.15 -7.63 1.17
C SER A 106 3.71 -6.86 -0.07
N ALA A 107 3.42 -7.56 -1.17
CA ALA A 107 2.95 -6.96 -2.42
C ALA A 107 1.61 -6.25 -2.22
N SER A 108 0.65 -6.88 -1.52
CA SER A 108 -0.63 -6.26 -1.18
C SER A 108 -0.46 -5.01 -0.32
N THR A 109 0.37 -5.08 0.73
CA THR A 109 0.65 -3.93 1.59
C THR A 109 1.32 -2.79 0.83
N PHE A 110 2.19 -3.10 -0.14
CA PHE A 110 2.90 -2.12 -0.95
C PHE A 110 2.00 -1.47 -2.02
N LEU A 111 1.06 -2.23 -2.58
CA LEU A 111 0.12 -1.72 -3.60
C LEU A 111 -0.68 -0.53 -3.08
N GLY A 112 -1.12 -0.56 -1.82
CA GLY A 112 -1.88 0.53 -1.22
C GLY A 112 -1.16 1.88 -1.33
N PRO A 113 -0.01 2.07 -0.67
CA PRO A 113 0.76 3.32 -0.74
C PRO A 113 1.24 3.66 -2.16
N GLY A 114 1.56 2.66 -2.99
CA GLY A 114 1.97 2.86 -4.37
C GLY A 114 0.86 3.54 -5.19
N SER A 115 -0.34 2.98 -5.15
CA SER A 115 -1.49 3.53 -5.85
C SER A 115 -1.99 4.84 -5.21
N MET A 116 -1.96 4.96 -3.88
CA MET A 116 -2.22 6.23 -3.20
C MET A 116 -1.28 7.34 -3.67
N ALA A 117 -0.02 7.04 -3.97
CA ALA A 117 0.94 8.03 -4.46
C ALA A 117 0.51 8.60 -5.80
N MET A 118 -0.03 7.81 -6.72
CA MET A 118 -0.54 8.29 -7.99
C MET A 118 -1.79 9.16 -7.80
N HIS A 119 -2.84 8.59 -7.22
CA HIS A 119 -4.13 9.26 -7.06
C HIS A 119 -4.08 10.47 -6.12
N GLY A 120 -3.23 10.40 -5.10
CA GLY A 120 -3.09 11.48 -4.14
C GLY A 120 -2.31 12.67 -4.68
N THR A 121 -1.34 12.44 -5.57
CA THR A 121 -0.38 13.48 -5.94
C THR A 121 -0.43 13.91 -7.41
N HIS A 122 -0.85 13.04 -8.33
CA HIS A 122 -0.77 13.22 -9.78
C HIS A 122 0.65 13.53 -10.28
N THR A 123 1.69 13.16 -9.54
CA THR A 123 3.08 13.40 -9.92
C THR A 123 3.65 12.27 -10.76
N LYS A 124 4.74 12.55 -11.52
CA LYS A 124 5.48 11.51 -12.26
C LYS A 124 6.00 10.41 -11.36
N PHE A 125 6.45 10.78 -10.15
CA PHE A 125 6.93 9.81 -9.16
C PHE A 125 5.78 8.93 -8.65
N GLY A 126 4.61 9.53 -8.38
CA GLY A 126 3.41 8.78 -8.00
C GLY A 126 3.00 7.77 -9.06
N ALA A 127 2.96 8.18 -10.32
CA ALA A 127 2.64 7.30 -11.45
C ALA A 127 3.64 6.14 -11.60
N TRP A 128 4.93 6.41 -11.44
CA TRP A 128 5.96 5.36 -11.45
C TRP A 128 5.77 4.38 -10.29
N LEU A 129 5.51 4.88 -9.08
CA LEU A 129 5.34 4.05 -7.88
C LEU A 129 4.10 3.17 -7.97
N ASP A 130 3.00 3.69 -8.51
CA ASP A 130 1.78 2.93 -8.79
C ASP A 130 2.05 1.76 -9.74
N ASN A 131 2.67 2.04 -10.89
CA ASN A 131 3.03 1.01 -11.86
C ASN A 131 3.92 -0.08 -11.25
N VAL A 132 4.95 0.29 -10.47
CA VAL A 132 5.84 -0.68 -9.81
C VAL A 132 5.06 -1.52 -8.80
N SER A 133 4.19 -0.91 -8.00
CA SER A 133 3.40 -1.62 -7.01
C SER A 133 2.38 -2.58 -7.65
N MET A 134 1.72 -2.15 -8.73
CA MET A 134 0.79 -3.00 -9.50
C MET A 134 1.49 -4.21 -10.12
N VAL A 135 2.63 -4.00 -10.78
CA VAL A 135 3.41 -5.11 -11.37
C VAL A 135 3.86 -6.08 -10.28
N THR A 136 4.35 -5.57 -9.15
CA THR A 136 4.77 -6.40 -8.01
C THR A 136 3.61 -7.23 -7.43
N TYR A 137 2.38 -6.71 -7.47
CA TYR A 137 1.20 -7.41 -6.97
C TYR A 137 0.69 -8.49 -7.91
N ILE A 138 0.84 -8.29 -9.24
CA ILE A 138 0.32 -9.21 -10.26
C ILE A 138 1.28 -10.39 -10.52
N LEU A 139 2.59 -10.19 -10.39
CA LEU A 139 3.62 -11.22 -10.60
C LEU A 139 3.74 -12.20 -9.43
#